data_8fa52decae88724f0fc16977d257d01b
#
_entry.id   8fa52decae88724f0fc16977d257d01b
#
_cell.length_a   1.000
_cell.length_b   1.000
_cell.length_c   1.000
_cell.angle_alpha   90.00
_cell.angle_beta   90.00
_cell.angle_gamma   90.00
#
_symmetry.space_group_name_H-M   'P 1'
#
loop_
_entity.id
_entity.type
_entity.pdbx_description
1 polymer ?
#
loop_
_entity_poly.entity_id
_entity_poly.type
_entity_poly.pdbx_seq_one_letter_code
_entity_poly.pdbx_strand_id
1 'polypeptide(L)'
;MIMVTGTNGRLASLTLQELADRKVPALGGSRTPADGQRHLDFDDPTSLDLTGLSTLVLVSAGYAEDDQVIARHRALLDAAARRDGVVHVIYTSLTGTGDHLGFALAHRATEDLVKASGLGWTILRNGLYAELFGALLMWAPDGLESAFGDGALSAVVRADLAAVAAIVAIHPSAHVGKTYDLVGDPITAGDVAERLEVAHRAIGLSEYRARLLADNVLLSFQPPMLASIATSVRHGFLSNSSRDLVKLLDRPLADALAVAADTAAAMRPGAS
;
A
#
# COMPACT_ATOMS: atom_id res chain seq x y z
N MET A 1 -3.14 -7.95 22.60
CA MET A 1 -3.73 -8.47 21.34
C MET A 1 -3.36 -7.52 20.19
N ILE A 2 -3.16 -8.03 18.98
CA ILE A 2 -2.89 -7.23 17.77
C ILE A 2 -4.22 -6.87 17.10
N MET A 3 -4.35 -5.64 16.59
CA MET A 3 -5.42 -5.26 15.65
C MET A 3 -4.83 -4.80 14.32
N VAL A 4 -5.45 -5.21 13.22
CA VAL A 4 -5.17 -4.72 11.87
C VAL A 4 -6.37 -3.93 11.37
N THR A 5 -6.18 -2.67 10.99
CA THR A 5 -7.26 -1.80 10.51
C THR A 5 -7.50 -1.96 9.01
N GLY A 6 -8.72 -1.62 8.55
CA GLY A 6 -9.03 -1.58 7.12
C GLY A 6 -9.10 -2.96 6.45
N THR A 7 -9.60 -3.97 7.16
CA THR A 7 -9.53 -5.39 6.75
C THR A 7 -10.36 -5.76 5.53
N ASN A 8 -11.18 -4.86 5.00
CA ASN A 8 -11.80 -5.02 3.68
C ASN A 8 -10.81 -4.73 2.53
N GLY A 9 -9.66 -4.12 2.83
CA GLY A 9 -8.58 -3.88 1.89
C GLY A 9 -7.63 -5.08 1.77
N ARG A 10 -7.05 -5.28 0.59
CA ARG A 10 -6.21 -6.45 0.28
C ARG A 10 -4.94 -6.55 1.16
N LEU A 11 -4.27 -5.43 1.47
CA LEU A 11 -3.07 -5.49 2.31
C LEU A 11 -3.43 -5.92 3.74
N ALA A 12 -4.48 -5.33 4.31
CA ALA A 12 -4.90 -5.63 5.68
C ALA A 12 -5.42 -7.07 5.82
N SER A 13 -6.21 -7.56 4.84
CA SER A 13 -6.69 -8.95 4.85
C SER A 13 -5.54 -9.95 4.75
N LEU A 14 -4.55 -9.71 3.90
CA LEU A 14 -3.34 -10.53 3.82
C LEU A 14 -2.52 -10.47 5.11
N THR A 15 -2.43 -9.31 5.76
CA THR A 15 -1.74 -9.19 7.06
C THR A 15 -2.43 -10.01 8.15
N LEU A 16 -3.78 -10.01 8.19
CA LEU A 16 -4.52 -10.89 9.09
C LEU A 16 -4.29 -12.37 8.78
N GLN A 17 -4.28 -12.74 7.50
CA GLN A 17 -4.00 -14.10 7.07
C GLN A 17 -2.60 -14.55 7.52
N GLU A 18 -1.58 -13.74 7.30
CA GLU A 18 -0.20 -14.01 7.74
C GLU A 18 -0.10 -14.20 9.27
N LEU A 19 -0.83 -13.38 10.05
CA LEU A 19 -0.90 -13.57 11.51
C LEU A 19 -1.58 -14.89 11.88
N ALA A 20 -2.67 -15.25 11.20
CA ALA A 20 -3.40 -16.50 11.42
C ALA A 20 -2.54 -17.73 11.07
N ASP A 21 -1.83 -17.71 9.94
CA ASP A 21 -0.94 -18.79 9.50
C ASP A 21 0.22 -19.00 10.49
N ARG A 22 0.67 -17.91 11.13
CA ARG A 22 1.67 -17.94 12.22
C ARG A 22 1.06 -18.27 13.58
N LYS A 23 -0.26 -18.55 13.63
CA LYS A 23 -1.01 -18.89 14.85
C LYS A 23 -0.96 -17.79 15.93
N VAL A 24 -0.89 -16.52 15.50
CA VAL A 24 -0.89 -15.34 16.37
C VAL A 24 -2.29 -14.74 16.39
N PRO A 25 -2.95 -14.66 17.57
CA PRO A 25 -4.27 -14.06 17.69
C PRO A 25 -4.25 -12.58 17.29
N ALA A 26 -5.08 -12.22 16.32
CA ALA A 26 -5.25 -10.86 15.86
C ALA A 26 -6.72 -10.56 15.55
N LEU A 27 -7.09 -9.30 15.70
CA LEU A 27 -8.44 -8.81 15.45
C LEU A 27 -8.44 -7.90 14.22
N GLY A 28 -9.40 -8.09 13.33
CA GLY A 28 -9.64 -7.18 12.22
C GLY A 28 -10.52 -5.99 12.66
N GLY A 29 -10.25 -4.81 12.12
CA GLY A 29 -11.08 -3.62 12.28
C GLY A 29 -11.55 -3.08 10.91
N SER A 30 -12.87 -2.86 10.76
CA SER A 30 -13.47 -2.40 9.51
C SER A 30 -14.76 -1.62 9.74
N ARG A 31 -15.10 -0.72 8.81
CA ARG A 31 -16.41 -0.04 8.78
C ARG A 31 -17.57 -1.00 8.55
N THR A 32 -17.32 -2.07 7.80
CA THR A 32 -18.28 -3.15 7.55
C THR A 32 -17.63 -4.47 7.95
N PRO A 33 -17.62 -4.78 9.27
CA PRO A 33 -16.91 -5.94 9.79
C PRO A 33 -17.54 -7.25 9.33
N ALA A 34 -16.70 -8.23 9.01
CA ALA A 34 -17.10 -9.62 8.90
C ALA A 34 -17.19 -10.25 10.30
N ASP A 35 -17.71 -11.49 10.39
CA ASP A 35 -17.78 -12.23 11.63
C ASP A 35 -16.40 -12.32 12.31
N GLY A 36 -16.36 -12.02 13.61
CA GLY A 36 -15.12 -12.01 14.39
C GLY A 36 -14.25 -10.75 14.23
N GLN A 37 -14.67 -9.79 13.42
CA GLN A 37 -14.02 -8.49 13.32
C GLN A 37 -14.72 -7.44 14.20
N ARG A 38 -14.02 -6.35 14.51
CA ARG A 38 -14.57 -5.22 15.27
C ARG A 38 -15.03 -4.13 14.30
N HIS A 39 -16.20 -3.54 14.57
CA HIS A 39 -16.62 -2.32 13.90
C HIS A 39 -15.65 -1.18 14.24
N LEU A 40 -15.05 -0.58 13.23
CA LEU A 40 -14.07 0.48 13.37
C LEU A 40 -14.20 1.44 12.17
N ASP A 41 -14.86 2.56 12.39
CA ASP A 41 -15.01 3.64 11.42
C ASP A 41 -14.23 4.87 11.89
N PHE A 42 -13.26 5.31 11.10
CA PHE A 42 -12.43 6.45 11.46
C PHE A 42 -13.19 7.79 11.36
N ASP A 43 -14.31 7.81 10.66
CA ASP A 43 -15.22 8.97 10.59
C ASP A 43 -16.23 9.00 11.76
N ASP A 44 -16.34 7.91 12.55
CA ASP A 44 -17.14 7.83 13.76
C ASP A 44 -16.26 7.57 15.00
N PRO A 45 -15.90 8.61 15.77
CA PRO A 45 -15.08 8.46 16.97
C PRO A 45 -15.66 7.52 18.03
N THR A 46 -16.99 7.28 18.03
CA THR A 46 -17.65 6.39 19.01
C THR A 46 -17.38 4.92 18.70
N SER A 47 -17.03 4.59 17.46
CA SER A 47 -16.67 3.25 17.00
C SER A 47 -15.22 2.87 17.31
N LEU A 48 -14.38 3.82 17.71
CA LEU A 48 -12.93 3.61 17.90
C LEU A 48 -12.64 2.89 19.23
N ASP A 49 -13.18 1.67 19.36
CA ASP A 49 -12.92 0.81 20.51
C ASP A 49 -11.61 0.01 20.33
N LEU A 50 -10.59 0.39 21.11
CA LEU A 50 -9.27 -0.25 21.12
C LEU A 50 -9.01 -1.05 22.40
N THR A 51 -10.07 -1.41 23.14
CA THR A 51 -9.97 -2.15 24.40
C THR A 51 -9.35 -3.53 24.20
N GLY A 52 -8.40 -3.89 25.07
CA GLY A 52 -7.70 -5.18 25.04
C GLY A 52 -6.59 -5.29 23.98
N LEU A 53 -6.30 -4.21 23.27
CA LEU A 53 -5.23 -4.20 22.27
C LEU A 53 -3.91 -3.72 22.87
N SER A 54 -2.81 -4.30 22.41
CA SER A 54 -1.44 -3.87 22.74
C SER A 54 -0.71 -3.33 21.50
N THR A 55 -1.04 -3.83 20.32
CA THR A 55 -0.39 -3.45 19.06
C THR A 55 -1.45 -3.12 18.01
N LEU A 56 -1.27 -1.99 17.35
CA LEU A 56 -2.14 -1.51 16.29
C LEU A 56 -1.38 -1.46 14.97
N VAL A 57 -1.81 -2.24 13.98
CA VAL A 57 -1.35 -2.10 12.59
C VAL A 57 -2.31 -1.15 11.88
N LEU A 58 -1.90 0.10 11.75
CA LEU A 58 -2.64 1.14 11.02
C LEU A 58 -2.32 1.01 9.53
N VAL A 59 -3.21 0.34 8.80
CA VAL A 59 -3.19 0.35 7.33
C VAL A 59 -3.84 1.64 6.85
N SER A 60 -3.15 2.37 5.99
CA SER A 60 -3.59 3.70 5.54
C SER A 60 -5.00 3.67 4.93
N ALA A 61 -5.84 4.61 5.35
CA ALA A 61 -7.24 4.77 4.90
C ALA A 61 -7.33 5.64 3.62
N GLY A 62 -6.63 5.25 2.57
CA GLY A 62 -6.24 6.06 1.42
C GLY A 62 -7.30 6.39 0.36
N TYR A 63 -8.61 6.11 0.57
CA TYR A 63 -9.66 6.45 -0.39
C TYR A 63 -10.43 7.72 0.02
N ALA A 64 -9.72 8.86 0.05
CA ALA A 64 -10.29 10.19 0.29
C ALA A 64 -9.26 11.26 -0.08
N GLU A 65 -9.65 12.52 0.00
CA GLU A 65 -8.73 13.65 -0.07
C GLU A 65 -7.78 13.65 1.15
N ASP A 66 -6.60 14.24 1.00
CA ASP A 66 -5.53 14.18 2.00
C ASP A 66 -5.95 14.65 3.40
N ASP A 67 -6.74 15.73 3.49
CA ASP A 67 -7.23 16.28 4.76
C ASP A 67 -8.12 15.30 5.51
N GLN A 68 -8.97 14.56 4.80
CA GLN A 68 -9.83 13.53 5.39
C GLN A 68 -9.00 12.33 5.87
N VAL A 69 -8.03 11.89 5.07
CA VAL A 69 -7.12 10.80 5.45
C VAL A 69 -6.34 11.16 6.71
N ILE A 70 -5.79 12.38 6.78
CA ILE A 70 -5.05 12.88 7.95
C ILE A 70 -5.97 12.96 9.18
N ALA A 71 -7.18 13.48 9.03
CA ALA A 71 -8.15 13.56 10.12
C ALA A 71 -8.53 12.18 10.68
N ARG A 72 -8.79 11.21 9.82
CA ARG A 72 -9.09 9.81 10.18
C ARG A 72 -7.95 9.17 10.96
N HIS A 73 -6.72 9.31 10.47
CA HIS A 73 -5.55 8.74 11.15
C HIS A 73 -5.30 9.43 12.49
N ARG A 74 -5.48 10.74 12.58
CA ARG A 74 -5.40 11.50 13.84
C ARG A 74 -6.41 10.98 14.87
N ALA A 75 -7.69 10.84 14.47
CA ALA A 75 -8.73 10.36 15.37
C ALA A 75 -8.41 9.00 15.97
N LEU A 76 -7.90 8.06 15.16
CA LEU A 76 -7.49 6.73 15.63
C LEU A 76 -6.27 6.79 16.56
N LEU A 77 -5.25 7.58 16.21
CA LEU A 77 -4.04 7.74 17.03
C LEU A 77 -4.36 8.40 18.38
N ASP A 78 -5.23 9.42 18.38
CA ASP A 78 -5.71 10.05 19.59
C ASP A 78 -6.51 9.07 20.48
N ALA A 79 -7.32 8.20 19.86
CA ALA A 79 -8.02 7.15 20.61
C ALA A 79 -7.05 6.13 21.19
N ALA A 80 -6.00 5.75 20.47
CA ALA A 80 -4.95 4.85 20.92
C ALA A 80 -4.16 5.43 22.10
N ALA A 81 -3.80 6.71 22.02
CA ALA A 81 -2.99 7.39 23.06
C ALA A 81 -3.75 7.66 24.35
N ARG A 82 -5.09 7.77 24.31
CA ARG A 82 -5.94 8.07 25.50
C ARG A 82 -6.27 6.86 26.37
N ARG A 83 -6.02 5.64 25.90
CA ARG A 83 -6.42 4.40 26.58
C ARG A 83 -5.20 3.63 27.07
N ASP A 84 -5.27 3.12 28.27
CA ASP A 84 -4.34 2.11 28.77
C ASP A 84 -4.53 0.84 27.92
N GLY A 85 -3.52 0.48 27.12
CA GLY A 85 -3.60 -0.73 26.30
C GLY A 85 -2.70 -0.71 25.07
N VAL A 86 -2.94 0.16 24.10
CA VAL A 86 -2.09 0.24 22.91
C VAL A 86 -0.75 0.84 23.30
N VAL A 87 0.30 0.06 23.12
CA VAL A 87 1.66 0.47 23.44
C VAL A 87 2.53 0.66 22.21
N HIS A 88 2.07 0.15 21.06
CA HIS A 88 2.81 0.22 19.80
C HIS A 88 1.91 0.36 18.58
N VAL A 89 2.24 1.30 17.70
CA VAL A 89 1.59 1.52 16.41
C VAL A 89 2.55 1.19 15.28
N ILE A 90 2.10 0.38 14.34
CA ILE A 90 2.79 0.08 13.09
C ILE A 90 2.00 0.75 11.96
N TYR A 91 2.59 1.71 11.28
CA TYR A 91 1.92 2.44 10.21
C TYR A 91 2.43 2.02 8.84
N THR A 92 1.51 1.64 7.93
CA THR A 92 1.86 1.39 6.52
C THR A 92 1.86 2.71 5.77
N SER A 93 3.04 3.27 5.59
CA SER A 93 3.29 4.52 4.88
C SER A 93 3.70 4.28 3.42
N LEU A 94 4.19 5.31 2.76
CA LEU A 94 4.67 5.32 1.39
C LEU A 94 6.20 5.37 1.34
N THR A 95 6.82 4.64 0.39
CA THR A 95 8.28 4.65 0.14
C THR A 95 8.89 6.04 0.21
N GLY A 96 10.14 6.11 0.68
CA GLY A 96 10.87 7.37 0.88
C GLY A 96 11.01 8.21 -0.40
N THR A 97 11.06 7.59 -1.55
CA THR A 97 11.13 8.28 -2.86
C THR A 97 9.75 8.65 -3.42
N GLY A 98 8.67 8.35 -2.71
CA GLY A 98 7.30 8.61 -3.15
C GLY A 98 6.81 10.05 -2.96
N ASP A 99 7.65 11.01 -2.53
CA ASP A 99 7.24 12.39 -2.23
C ASP A 99 6.73 13.18 -3.44
N HIS A 100 6.98 12.67 -4.65
CA HIS A 100 6.43 13.23 -5.90
C HIS A 100 5.01 12.73 -6.23
N LEU A 101 4.47 11.80 -5.44
CA LEU A 101 3.16 11.22 -5.66
C LEU A 101 2.06 12.13 -5.08
N GLY A 102 0.95 12.27 -5.79
CA GLY A 102 -0.15 13.16 -5.42
C GLY A 102 -0.85 12.81 -4.09
N PHE A 103 -0.50 11.71 -3.47
CA PHE A 103 -1.03 11.25 -2.17
C PHE A 103 0.06 11.14 -1.07
N ALA A 104 1.26 11.65 -1.34
CA ALA A 104 2.38 11.56 -0.40
C ALA A 104 2.15 12.41 0.86
N LEU A 105 1.47 13.55 0.73
CA LEU A 105 1.24 14.48 1.83
C LEU A 105 0.54 13.81 3.02
N ALA A 106 -0.55 13.09 2.78
CA ALA A 106 -1.27 12.38 3.84
C ALA A 106 -0.38 11.36 4.55
N HIS A 107 0.49 10.66 3.81
CA HIS A 107 1.44 9.71 4.41
C HIS A 107 2.47 10.41 5.30
N ARG A 108 3.09 11.49 4.83
CA ARG A 108 4.10 12.23 5.64
C ARG A 108 3.48 12.88 6.87
N ALA A 109 2.32 13.53 6.72
CA ALA A 109 1.59 14.08 7.85
C ALA A 109 1.23 13.00 8.89
N THR A 110 0.82 11.81 8.44
CA THR A 110 0.53 10.69 9.34
C THR A 110 1.79 10.15 10.02
N GLU A 111 2.93 10.07 9.33
CA GLU A 111 4.20 9.70 9.97
C GLU A 111 4.54 10.63 11.13
N ASP A 112 4.32 11.94 10.97
CA ASP A 112 4.56 12.93 12.03
C ASP A 112 3.57 12.76 13.19
N LEU A 113 2.28 12.47 12.90
CA LEU A 113 1.30 12.14 13.92
C LEU A 113 1.68 10.88 14.72
N VAL A 114 2.12 9.83 14.03
CA VAL A 114 2.58 8.59 14.65
C VAL A 114 3.76 8.84 15.58
N LYS A 115 4.77 9.58 15.12
CA LYS A 115 5.96 9.93 15.93
C LYS A 115 5.61 10.79 17.13
N ALA A 116 4.63 11.68 17.01
CA ALA A 116 4.18 12.58 18.08
C ALA A 116 3.14 11.95 19.03
N SER A 117 2.67 10.74 18.77
CA SER A 117 1.58 10.10 19.53
C SER A 117 1.91 9.75 20.98
N GLY A 118 3.20 9.69 21.32
CA GLY A 118 3.68 9.20 22.63
C GLY A 118 3.71 7.67 22.76
N LEU A 119 3.23 6.94 21.74
CA LEU A 119 3.27 5.48 21.67
C LEU A 119 4.62 4.99 21.11
N GLY A 120 4.98 3.72 21.37
CA GLY A 120 5.99 3.05 20.57
C GLY A 120 5.52 3.00 19.11
N TRP A 121 6.42 3.15 18.15
CA TRP A 121 6.03 3.18 16.76
C TRP A 121 7.01 2.48 15.83
N THR A 122 6.50 1.99 14.71
CA THR A 122 7.27 1.54 13.55
C THR A 122 6.58 2.05 12.29
N ILE A 123 7.35 2.57 11.34
CA ILE A 123 6.86 3.04 10.04
C ILE A 123 7.35 2.09 8.96
N LEU A 124 6.41 1.49 8.23
CA LEU A 124 6.65 0.65 7.07
C LEU A 124 6.36 1.47 5.82
N ARG A 125 7.38 2.03 5.19
CA ARG A 125 7.29 2.79 3.94
C ARG A 125 7.22 1.82 2.77
N ASN A 126 6.01 1.46 2.40
CA ASN A 126 5.73 0.50 1.34
C ASN A 126 6.01 1.10 -0.04
N GLY A 127 6.71 0.36 -0.90
CA GLY A 127 6.77 0.61 -2.33
C GLY A 127 5.41 0.44 -3.00
N LEU A 128 5.28 0.88 -4.24
CA LEU A 128 4.08 0.64 -5.02
C LEU A 128 3.98 -0.84 -5.41
N TYR A 129 2.74 -1.32 -5.46
CA TYR A 129 2.47 -2.74 -5.63
C TYR A 129 2.69 -3.22 -7.06
N ALA A 130 3.26 -4.41 -7.23
CA ALA A 130 3.37 -5.09 -8.52
C ALA A 130 2.00 -5.30 -9.17
N GLU A 131 0.98 -5.62 -8.37
CA GLU A 131 -0.40 -5.73 -8.81
C GLU A 131 -0.96 -4.38 -9.33
N LEU A 132 -0.59 -3.27 -8.71
CA LEU A 132 -0.98 -1.95 -9.20
C LEU A 132 -0.26 -1.62 -10.51
N PHE A 133 1.03 -1.93 -10.59
CA PHE A 133 1.81 -1.70 -11.81
C PHE A 133 1.21 -2.44 -13.01
N GLY A 134 0.91 -3.74 -12.84
CA GLY A 134 0.24 -4.53 -13.88
C GLY A 134 -1.15 -3.99 -14.27
N ALA A 135 -1.94 -3.56 -13.27
CA ALA A 135 -3.27 -3.01 -13.50
C ALA A 135 -3.28 -1.62 -14.19
N LEU A 136 -2.16 -0.90 -14.16
CA LEU A 136 -2.02 0.39 -14.85
C LEU A 136 -1.54 0.25 -16.31
N LEU A 137 -1.19 -0.95 -16.75
CA LEU A 137 -0.91 -1.23 -18.15
C LEU A 137 -2.22 -1.37 -18.91
N MET A 138 -2.31 -0.76 -20.07
CA MET A 138 -3.53 -0.71 -20.88
C MET A 138 -3.40 -1.65 -22.07
N TRP A 139 -4.41 -2.46 -22.31
CA TRP A 139 -4.47 -3.30 -23.50
C TRP A 139 -4.87 -2.48 -24.74
N ALA A 140 -4.13 -2.67 -25.81
CA ALA A 140 -4.39 -2.18 -27.17
C ALA A 140 -4.44 -3.38 -28.15
N PRO A 141 -4.94 -3.21 -29.37
CA PRO A 141 -5.02 -4.32 -30.34
C PRO A 141 -3.67 -5.03 -30.59
N ASP A 142 -2.57 -4.27 -30.54
CA ASP A 142 -1.24 -4.76 -30.88
C ASP A 142 -0.37 -5.11 -29.65
N GLY A 143 -0.91 -5.03 -28.43
CA GLY A 143 -0.14 -5.33 -27.20
C GLY A 143 -0.49 -4.46 -26.02
N LEU A 144 0.51 -4.10 -25.21
CA LEU A 144 0.35 -3.26 -24.02
C LEU A 144 0.77 -1.82 -24.30
N GLU A 145 0.06 -0.88 -23.69
CA GLU A 145 0.41 0.53 -23.65
C GLU A 145 0.64 1.00 -22.23
N SER A 146 1.56 1.93 -22.03
CA SER A 146 1.74 2.62 -20.76
C SER A 146 2.25 4.04 -20.94
N ALA A 147 2.00 4.88 -19.93
CA ALA A 147 2.60 6.22 -19.86
C ALA A 147 3.95 6.23 -19.12
N PHE A 148 4.49 5.07 -18.77
CA PHE A 148 5.72 4.92 -17.98
C PHE A 148 7.00 5.14 -18.81
N GLY A 149 6.91 5.16 -20.15
CA GLY A 149 8.09 5.20 -21.02
C GLY A 149 8.98 3.99 -20.76
N ASP A 150 10.30 4.23 -20.68
CA ASP A 150 11.31 3.22 -20.30
C ASP A 150 11.60 3.23 -18.78
N GLY A 151 10.80 3.96 -18.00
CA GLY A 151 10.99 4.09 -16.57
C GLY A 151 10.66 2.81 -15.82
N ALA A 152 11.38 2.56 -14.73
CA ALA A 152 11.20 1.39 -13.88
C ALA A 152 10.52 1.76 -12.55
N LEU A 153 9.80 0.80 -12.02
CA LEU A 153 9.24 0.82 -10.67
C LEU A 153 9.91 -0.27 -9.84
N SER A 154 10.45 0.08 -8.67
CA SER A 154 10.84 -0.89 -7.64
C SER A 154 9.61 -1.50 -7.00
N ALA A 155 8.92 -2.34 -7.80
CA ALA A 155 7.64 -2.91 -7.46
C ALA A 155 7.76 -3.94 -6.34
N VAL A 156 6.75 -4.01 -5.48
CA VAL A 156 6.71 -4.99 -4.39
C VAL A 156 5.38 -5.74 -4.39
N VAL A 157 5.43 -7.04 -4.16
CA VAL A 157 4.22 -7.85 -4.05
C VAL A 157 3.55 -7.58 -2.71
N ARG A 158 2.24 -7.37 -2.75
CA ARG A 158 1.44 -7.01 -1.57
C ARG A 158 1.52 -8.07 -0.46
N ALA A 159 1.67 -9.35 -0.83
CA ALA A 159 1.85 -10.44 0.13
C ALA A 159 3.16 -10.33 0.92
N ASP A 160 4.25 -9.83 0.31
CA ASP A 160 5.52 -9.61 1.03
C ASP A 160 5.40 -8.48 2.04
N LEU A 161 4.70 -7.40 1.70
CA LEU A 161 4.42 -6.29 2.63
C LEU A 161 3.54 -6.75 3.80
N ALA A 162 2.55 -7.60 3.53
CA ALA A 162 1.69 -8.17 4.55
C ALA A 162 2.48 -9.07 5.52
N ALA A 163 3.38 -9.90 5.00
CA ALA A 163 4.26 -10.74 5.80
C ALA A 163 5.17 -9.90 6.71
N VAL A 164 5.79 -8.85 6.18
CA VAL A 164 6.61 -7.93 7.00
C VAL A 164 5.77 -7.23 8.07
N ALA A 165 4.57 -6.75 7.73
CA ALA A 165 3.68 -6.12 8.70
C ALA A 165 3.32 -7.09 9.84
N ALA A 166 3.05 -8.37 9.51
CA ALA A 166 2.79 -9.41 10.51
C ALA A 166 4.03 -9.70 11.39
N ILE A 167 5.22 -9.87 10.79
CA ILE A 167 6.47 -10.12 11.53
C ILE A 167 6.76 -8.98 12.52
N VAL A 168 6.65 -7.72 12.08
CA VAL A 168 6.85 -6.54 12.93
C VAL A 168 5.80 -6.47 14.03
N ALA A 169 4.54 -6.83 13.73
CA ALA A 169 3.46 -6.84 14.72
C ALA A 169 3.63 -7.91 15.80
N ILE A 170 4.28 -9.03 15.47
CA ILE A 170 4.59 -10.11 16.43
C ILE A 170 5.72 -9.69 17.38
N HIS A 171 6.68 -8.91 16.90
CA HIS A 171 7.86 -8.52 17.66
C HIS A 171 8.03 -6.99 17.77
N PRO A 172 7.00 -6.23 18.17
CA PRO A 172 7.00 -4.76 18.05
C PRO A 172 8.16 -4.10 18.81
N SER A 173 8.56 -4.66 19.96
CA SER A 173 9.68 -4.11 20.76
C SER A 173 11.02 -4.10 20.03
N ALA A 174 11.26 -5.01 19.10
CA ALA A 174 12.48 -5.04 18.29
C ALA A 174 12.52 -3.94 17.22
N HIS A 175 11.39 -3.29 16.95
CA HIS A 175 11.21 -2.34 15.87
C HIS A 175 10.82 -0.91 16.33
N VAL A 176 10.87 -0.65 17.64
CA VAL A 176 10.53 0.68 18.20
C VAL A 176 11.40 1.77 17.58
N GLY A 177 10.76 2.84 17.10
CA GLY A 177 11.43 4.01 16.52
C GLY A 177 12.08 3.74 15.16
N LYS A 178 11.74 2.62 14.50
CA LYS A 178 12.30 2.27 13.19
C LYS A 178 11.38 2.70 12.04
N THR A 179 12.04 3.13 10.97
CA THR A 179 11.40 3.35 9.65
C THR A 179 12.11 2.44 8.67
N TYR A 180 11.33 1.65 7.90
CA TYR A 180 11.82 0.72 6.89
C TYR A 180 11.29 1.11 5.51
N ASP A 181 12.15 1.09 4.49
CA ASP A 181 11.75 1.35 3.10
C ASP A 181 11.62 0.02 2.37
N LEU A 182 10.38 -0.42 2.16
CA LEU A 182 10.02 -1.75 1.69
C LEU A 182 9.75 -1.73 0.19
N VAL A 183 10.80 -1.85 -0.61
CA VAL A 183 10.74 -1.87 -2.08
C VAL A 183 11.36 -3.16 -2.61
N GLY A 184 10.87 -3.61 -3.78
CA GLY A 184 11.41 -4.75 -4.50
C GLY A 184 12.44 -4.36 -5.55
N ASP A 185 12.71 -5.28 -6.47
CA ASP A 185 13.57 -5.04 -7.61
C ASP A 185 12.85 -4.18 -8.68
N PRO A 186 13.56 -3.30 -9.41
CA PRO A 186 12.97 -2.49 -10.47
C PRO A 186 12.48 -3.37 -11.64
N ILE A 187 11.24 -3.11 -12.08
CA ILE A 187 10.63 -3.70 -13.27
C ILE A 187 10.10 -2.60 -14.19
N THR A 188 10.10 -2.83 -15.51
CA THR A 188 9.57 -1.91 -16.52
C THR A 188 8.29 -2.46 -17.17
N ALA A 189 7.54 -1.59 -17.85
CA ALA A 189 6.41 -2.04 -18.67
C ALA A 189 6.86 -2.93 -19.85
N GLY A 190 8.08 -2.70 -20.35
CA GLY A 190 8.71 -3.56 -21.35
C GLY A 190 8.93 -4.99 -20.85
N ASP A 191 9.45 -5.15 -19.62
CA ASP A 191 9.68 -6.47 -19.02
C ASP A 191 8.36 -7.25 -18.87
N VAL A 192 7.27 -6.55 -18.48
CA VAL A 192 5.93 -7.17 -18.39
C VAL A 192 5.43 -7.61 -19.75
N ALA A 193 5.58 -6.77 -20.79
CA ALA A 193 5.18 -7.09 -22.15
C ALA A 193 5.99 -8.26 -22.73
N GLU A 194 7.30 -8.28 -22.51
CA GLU A 194 8.19 -9.38 -22.91
C GLU A 194 7.74 -10.71 -22.25
N ARG A 195 7.45 -10.68 -20.96
CA ARG A 195 6.97 -11.87 -20.23
C ARG A 195 5.62 -12.38 -20.76
N LEU A 196 4.77 -11.49 -21.27
CA LEU A 196 3.47 -11.83 -21.88
C LEU A 196 3.57 -12.11 -23.38
N GLU A 197 4.77 -12.05 -23.97
CA GLU A 197 5.03 -12.25 -25.40
C GLU A 197 4.21 -11.30 -26.29
N VAL A 198 4.06 -10.03 -25.85
CA VAL A 198 3.33 -8.98 -26.60
C VAL A 198 4.21 -7.74 -26.78
N ALA A 199 3.85 -6.90 -27.74
CA ALA A 199 4.54 -5.61 -27.92
C ALA A 199 4.19 -4.64 -26.77
N HIS A 200 5.12 -3.71 -26.48
CA HIS A 200 4.88 -2.56 -25.60
C HIS A 200 5.00 -1.27 -26.38
N ARG A 201 4.06 -0.36 -26.19
CA ARG A 201 4.08 1.00 -26.74
C ARG A 201 3.95 2.03 -25.63
N ALA A 202 4.95 2.92 -25.52
CA ALA A 202 4.86 4.06 -24.63
C ALA A 202 3.95 5.15 -25.23
N ILE A 203 2.97 5.63 -24.48
CA ILE A 203 2.14 6.79 -24.82
C ILE A 203 2.62 8.05 -24.11
N GLY A 204 2.21 9.22 -24.60
CA GLY A 204 2.52 10.50 -23.97
C GLY A 204 1.71 10.73 -22.70
N LEU A 205 2.29 11.46 -21.71
CA LEU A 205 1.59 11.81 -20.46
C LEU A 205 0.32 12.66 -20.72
N SER A 206 0.31 13.50 -21.76
CA SER A 206 -0.89 14.27 -22.14
C SER A 206 -2.02 13.37 -22.63
N GLU A 207 -1.70 12.38 -23.44
CA GLU A 207 -2.66 11.38 -23.92
C GLU A 207 -3.21 10.54 -22.74
N TYR A 208 -2.32 10.07 -21.87
CA TYR A 208 -2.71 9.31 -20.68
C TYR A 208 -3.66 10.12 -19.77
N ARG A 209 -3.30 11.39 -19.50
CA ARG A 209 -4.14 12.29 -18.71
C ARG A 209 -5.53 12.50 -19.34
N ALA A 210 -5.59 12.66 -20.65
CA ALA A 210 -6.86 12.80 -21.37
C ALA A 210 -7.74 11.55 -21.21
N ARG A 211 -7.15 10.35 -21.27
CA ARG A 211 -7.86 9.08 -21.03
C ARG A 211 -8.38 8.97 -19.60
N LEU A 212 -7.55 9.33 -18.60
CA LEU A 212 -7.96 9.32 -17.19
C LEU A 212 -9.13 10.28 -16.91
N LEU A 213 -9.13 11.46 -17.54
CA LEU A 213 -10.20 12.45 -17.36
C LEU A 213 -11.50 12.06 -18.10
N ALA A 214 -11.41 11.23 -19.13
CA ALA A 214 -12.55 10.70 -19.85
C ALA A 214 -13.16 9.46 -19.17
N ASP A 215 -12.49 8.88 -18.18
CA ASP A 215 -12.96 7.72 -17.44
C ASP A 215 -14.00 8.17 -16.38
N ASN A 216 -15.26 7.77 -16.59
CA ASN A 216 -16.37 8.13 -15.72
C ASN A 216 -16.48 7.24 -14.46
N VAL A 217 -15.62 6.23 -14.30
CA VAL A 217 -15.59 5.34 -13.14
C VAL A 217 -14.64 5.86 -12.06
N LEU A 218 -13.64 6.64 -12.45
CA LEU A 218 -12.65 7.20 -11.53
C LEU A 218 -13.26 8.29 -10.64
N LEU A 219 -12.91 8.26 -9.36
CA LEU A 219 -13.22 9.33 -8.40
C LEU A 219 -12.37 10.58 -8.72
N SER A 220 -12.85 11.77 -8.31
CA SER A 220 -12.23 13.06 -8.65
C SER A 220 -10.75 13.17 -8.33
N PHE A 221 -10.28 12.57 -7.24
CA PHE A 221 -8.87 12.58 -6.81
C PHE A 221 -7.99 11.57 -7.54
N GLN A 222 -8.57 10.56 -8.22
CA GLN A 222 -7.80 9.47 -8.85
C GLN A 222 -7.04 9.90 -10.12
N PRO A 223 -7.58 10.67 -11.06
CA PRO A 223 -6.83 11.07 -12.24
C PRO A 223 -5.50 11.79 -11.95
N PRO A 224 -5.43 12.82 -11.08
CA PRO A 224 -4.15 13.44 -10.74
C PRO A 224 -3.22 12.49 -9.98
N MET A 225 -3.75 11.61 -9.13
CA MET A 225 -2.99 10.58 -8.42
C MET A 225 -2.32 9.62 -9.41
N LEU A 226 -3.08 9.05 -10.35
CA LEU A 226 -2.56 8.11 -11.36
C LEU A 226 -1.58 8.78 -12.32
N ALA A 227 -1.83 10.03 -12.70
CA ALA A 227 -0.90 10.80 -13.52
C ALA A 227 0.43 11.05 -12.79
N SER A 228 0.40 11.29 -11.47
CA SER A 228 1.63 11.45 -10.67
C SER A 228 2.45 10.17 -10.60
N ILE A 229 1.80 9.01 -10.50
CA ILE A 229 2.47 7.70 -10.56
C ILE A 229 3.17 7.53 -11.92
N ALA A 230 2.44 7.74 -13.03
CA ALA A 230 2.99 7.59 -14.36
C ALA A 230 4.19 8.52 -14.61
N THR A 231 4.09 9.79 -14.17
CA THR A 231 5.18 10.76 -14.27
C THR A 231 6.39 10.32 -13.45
N SER A 232 6.16 9.87 -12.20
CA SER A 232 7.26 9.47 -11.30
C SER A 232 7.98 8.21 -11.80
N VAL A 233 7.26 7.21 -12.29
CA VAL A 233 7.85 6.02 -12.92
C VAL A 233 8.66 6.42 -14.15
N ARG A 234 8.06 7.20 -15.08
CA ARG A 234 8.68 7.62 -16.33
C ARG A 234 10.03 8.33 -16.13
N HIS A 235 10.17 9.09 -15.05
CA HIS A 235 11.37 9.86 -14.74
C HIS A 235 12.29 9.19 -13.72
N GLY A 236 12.06 7.92 -13.38
CA GLY A 236 12.93 7.10 -12.53
C GLY A 236 12.88 7.44 -11.04
N PHE A 237 11.90 8.23 -10.59
CA PHE A 237 11.80 8.59 -9.15
C PHE A 237 11.40 7.43 -8.25
N LEU A 238 10.90 6.33 -8.81
CA LEU A 238 10.43 5.17 -8.06
C LEU A 238 11.26 3.90 -8.33
N SER A 239 12.49 4.05 -8.83
CA SER A 239 13.42 2.95 -9.11
C SER A 239 14.53 2.84 -8.06
N ASN A 240 14.28 3.27 -6.82
CA ASN A 240 15.21 3.16 -5.71
C ASN A 240 15.39 1.71 -5.26
N SER A 241 16.47 1.45 -4.54
CA SER A 241 16.74 0.15 -3.92
C SER A 241 16.79 0.27 -2.40
N SER A 242 16.29 -0.74 -1.70
CA SER A 242 16.45 -0.95 -0.26
C SER A 242 16.65 -2.42 0.03
N ARG A 243 17.35 -2.72 1.12
CA ARG A 243 17.50 -4.10 1.59
C ARG A 243 16.58 -4.43 2.76
N ASP A 244 15.73 -3.50 3.18
CA ASP A 244 14.93 -3.67 4.38
C ASP A 244 13.87 -4.76 4.20
N LEU A 245 13.24 -4.82 3.02
CA LEU A 245 12.26 -5.86 2.70
C LEU A 245 12.89 -7.26 2.82
N VAL A 246 14.03 -7.48 2.16
CA VAL A 246 14.75 -8.78 2.20
C VAL A 246 15.22 -9.14 3.61
N LYS A 247 15.65 -8.14 4.42
CA LYS A 247 16.13 -8.38 5.79
C LYS A 247 15.00 -8.74 6.76
N LEU A 248 13.79 -8.20 6.53
CA LEU A 248 12.66 -8.42 7.42
C LEU A 248 11.85 -9.67 7.08
N LEU A 249 11.84 -10.08 5.81
CA LEU A 249 11.19 -11.32 5.40
C LEU A 249 11.97 -12.55 5.87
N ASP A 250 11.23 -13.55 6.29
CA ASP A 250 11.73 -14.88 6.68
C ASP A 250 11.66 -15.92 5.54
N ARG A 251 11.42 -15.46 4.32
CA ARG A 251 11.35 -16.23 3.08
C ARG A 251 11.87 -15.40 1.89
N PRO A 252 12.15 -16.04 0.74
CA PRO A 252 12.46 -15.30 -0.50
C PRO A 252 11.33 -14.34 -0.91
N LEU A 253 11.71 -13.26 -1.60
CA LEU A 253 10.75 -12.34 -2.22
C LEU A 253 9.89 -13.06 -3.26
N ALA A 254 8.64 -12.66 -3.35
CA ALA A 254 7.80 -13.07 -4.47
C ALA A 254 8.27 -12.38 -5.78
N ASP A 255 8.05 -13.04 -6.91
CA ASP A 255 8.40 -12.52 -8.23
C ASP A 255 7.43 -11.38 -8.61
N ALA A 256 7.87 -10.13 -8.41
CA ALA A 256 7.07 -8.94 -8.70
C ALA A 256 6.74 -8.82 -10.20
N LEU A 257 7.66 -9.24 -11.09
CA LEU A 257 7.41 -9.25 -12.53
C LEU A 257 6.32 -10.24 -12.91
N ALA A 258 6.35 -11.46 -12.32
CA ALA A 258 5.30 -12.44 -12.55
C ALA A 258 3.93 -11.91 -12.10
N VAL A 259 3.85 -11.35 -10.88
CA VAL A 259 2.59 -10.82 -10.33
C VAL A 259 2.05 -9.64 -11.17
N ALA A 260 2.93 -8.75 -11.65
CA ALA A 260 2.53 -7.66 -12.54
C ALA A 260 2.01 -8.19 -13.89
N ALA A 261 2.68 -9.19 -14.48
CA ALA A 261 2.27 -9.81 -15.73
C ALA A 261 0.93 -10.54 -15.61
N ASP A 262 0.76 -11.35 -14.55
CA ASP A 262 -0.50 -12.06 -14.27
C ASP A 262 -1.66 -11.08 -14.09
N THR A 263 -1.40 -9.96 -13.38
CA THR A 263 -2.41 -8.91 -13.19
C THR A 263 -2.77 -8.25 -14.52
N ALA A 264 -1.78 -7.88 -15.34
CA ALA A 264 -2.02 -7.30 -16.64
C ALA A 264 -2.79 -8.28 -17.56
N ALA A 265 -2.43 -9.56 -17.55
CA ALA A 265 -3.11 -10.60 -18.33
C ALA A 265 -4.60 -10.75 -17.93
N ALA A 266 -4.88 -10.73 -16.62
CA ALA A 266 -6.25 -10.79 -16.10
C ALA A 266 -7.14 -9.60 -16.51
N MET A 267 -6.51 -8.45 -16.85
CA MET A 267 -7.21 -7.25 -17.32
C MET A 267 -7.41 -7.21 -18.86
N ARG A 268 -6.97 -8.26 -19.57
CA ARG A 268 -7.13 -8.33 -21.02
C ARG A 268 -8.62 -8.43 -21.39
N PRO A 269 -9.14 -7.55 -22.27
CA PRO A 269 -10.52 -7.65 -22.75
C PRO A 269 -10.82 -9.04 -23.34
N GLY A 270 -11.86 -9.72 -22.84
CA GLY A 270 -12.22 -11.06 -23.28
C GLY A 270 -11.46 -12.22 -22.63
N ALA A 271 -10.60 -11.97 -21.65
CA ALA A 271 -10.05 -13.01 -20.78
C ALA A 271 -11.09 -13.33 -19.68
N SER A 272 -11.95 -14.28 -19.93
CA SER A 272 -12.94 -14.83 -18.97
C SER A 272 -12.95 -16.35 -19.04
#